data_9c648103657b667e8cf67956ff5fb197
#
_entry.id   9c648103657b667e8cf67956ff5fb197
#
_cell.length_a   1.000
_cell.length_b   1.000
_cell.length_c   1.000
_cell.angle_alpha   90.00
_cell.angle_beta   90.00
_cell.angle_gamma   90.00
#
_symmetry.space_group_name_H-M   'P 1'
#
loop_
_entity.id
_entity.type
_entity.pdbx_description
1 polymer ?
#
loop_
_entity_poly.entity_id
_entity_poly.type
_entity_poly.pdbx_seq_one_letter_code
_entity_poly.pdbx_strand_id
1 'polypeptide(L)'
;MQYGICHLSIIPVRSNPDEVSEMVTQLLFGEHFKILESRKNWSRIKTIFDKCEGWIMNSQLVFIPEEEFTALQQSQDSKFVADLITFVEDRNQSLTPILLGSSIPETPSLDASFDGNVIKGLQPKVKLIETSLLYLNSPE
;
A
#
# COMPACT_ATOMS: atom_id res chain seq x y z
N MET A 1 2.10 20.28 -1.31
CA MET A 1 2.35 18.88 -0.90
C MET A 1 1.59 17.95 -1.83
N GLN A 2 2.27 16.96 -2.36
CA GLN A 2 1.64 15.97 -3.22
C GLN A 2 1.44 14.67 -2.47
N TYR A 3 0.52 13.85 -2.96
CA TYR A 3 0.13 12.59 -2.32
C TYR A 3 0.04 11.49 -3.34
N GLY A 4 0.24 10.25 -2.90
CA GLY A 4 0.17 9.10 -3.76
C GLY A 4 -0.44 7.89 -3.08
N ILE A 5 -0.70 6.87 -3.88
CA ILE A 5 -1.25 5.59 -3.44
C ILE A 5 -0.54 4.46 -4.17
N CYS A 6 -0.42 3.32 -3.53
CA CYS A 6 0.17 2.13 -4.13
C CYS A 6 -0.91 1.32 -4.84
N HIS A 7 -0.77 1.16 -6.16
CA HIS A 7 -1.65 0.31 -6.99
C HIS A 7 -0.95 -0.96 -7.45
N LEU A 8 0.23 -1.25 -6.90
CA LEU A 8 0.97 -2.47 -7.18
C LEU A 8 0.89 -3.39 -5.97
N SER A 9 1.28 -4.64 -6.15
CA SER A 9 1.30 -5.61 -5.05
C SER A 9 2.21 -5.15 -3.93
N ILE A 10 3.41 -4.69 -4.28
CA ILE A 10 4.42 -4.20 -3.37
C ILE A 10 5.24 -3.13 -4.09
N ILE A 11 5.57 -2.07 -3.36
CA ILE A 11 6.57 -1.09 -3.81
C ILE A 11 7.66 -1.02 -2.74
N PRO A 12 8.91 -1.38 -3.07
CA PRO A 12 10.00 -1.23 -2.10
C PRO A 12 10.33 0.25 -1.89
N VAL A 13 10.54 0.62 -0.64
CA VAL A 13 10.94 1.96 -0.25
C VAL A 13 12.42 1.90 0.15
N ARG A 14 13.27 2.60 -0.59
CA ARG A 14 14.73 2.51 -0.47
C ARG A 14 15.28 3.65 0.37
N SER A 15 16.44 3.42 0.97
CA SER A 15 17.12 4.44 1.76
C SER A 15 17.71 5.56 0.90
N ASN A 16 18.07 5.26 -0.34
CA ASN A 16 18.61 6.20 -1.32
C ASN A 16 17.89 6.02 -2.65
N PRO A 17 17.95 7.04 -3.54
CA PRO A 17 17.25 6.95 -4.83
C PRO A 17 18.01 6.07 -5.83
N ASP A 18 18.18 4.81 -5.48
CA ASP A 18 18.75 3.79 -6.38
C ASP A 18 18.24 2.40 -5.98
N GLU A 19 18.27 1.47 -6.93
CA GLU A 19 17.69 0.14 -6.75
C GLU A 19 18.55 -0.79 -5.88
N VAL A 20 19.81 -0.45 -5.67
CA VAL A 20 20.72 -1.30 -4.91
C VAL A 20 20.86 -0.86 -3.45
N SER A 21 20.25 0.27 -3.08
CA SER A 21 20.28 0.71 -1.70
C SER A 21 19.36 -0.14 -0.82
N GLU A 22 19.57 -0.04 0.48
CA GLU A 22 18.81 -0.80 1.46
C GLU A 22 17.31 -0.48 1.37
N MET A 23 16.48 -1.50 1.47
CA MET A 23 15.04 -1.34 1.58
C MET A 23 14.68 -1.04 3.03
N VAL A 24 14.15 0.15 3.29
CA VAL A 24 13.78 0.56 4.66
C VAL A 24 12.38 0.09 5.04
N THR A 25 11.48 -0.01 4.08
CA THR A 25 10.14 -0.55 4.26
C THR A 25 9.57 -0.89 2.88
N GLN A 26 8.30 -1.25 2.84
CA GLN A 26 7.60 -1.49 1.59
C GLN A 26 6.18 -1.00 1.70
N LEU A 27 5.62 -0.58 0.56
CA LEU A 27 4.21 -0.24 0.46
C LEU A 27 3.47 -1.46 -0.07
N LEU A 28 2.35 -1.77 0.55
CA LEU A 28 1.43 -2.78 0.05
C LEU A 28 0.30 -2.10 -0.72
N PHE A 29 -0.42 -2.87 -1.53
CA PHE A 29 -1.52 -2.35 -2.32
C PHE A 29 -2.49 -1.54 -1.44
N GLY A 30 -2.90 -0.39 -1.94
CA GLY A 30 -3.84 0.48 -1.25
C GLY A 30 -3.25 1.43 -0.23
N GLU A 31 -1.98 1.27 0.13
CA GLU A 31 -1.34 2.21 1.06
C GLU A 31 -1.13 3.56 0.40
N HIS A 32 -1.47 4.62 1.12
CA HIS A 32 -1.28 5.98 0.66
C HIS A 32 -0.11 6.62 1.41
N PHE A 33 0.47 7.66 0.82
CA PHE A 33 1.69 8.28 1.33
C PHE A 33 1.79 9.74 0.90
N LYS A 34 2.65 10.48 1.60
CA LYS A 34 2.99 11.86 1.25
C LYS A 34 4.23 11.86 0.38
N ILE A 35 4.27 12.75 -0.60
CA ILE A 35 5.43 12.94 -1.47
C ILE A 35 6.16 14.18 -0.99
N LEU A 36 7.39 14.00 -0.51
CA LEU A 36 8.17 15.07 0.08
C LEU A 36 9.06 15.77 -0.93
N GLU A 37 9.59 15.03 -1.88
CA GLU A 37 10.53 15.53 -2.89
C GLU A 37 10.39 14.69 -4.15
N SER A 38 10.44 15.33 -5.32
CA SER A 38 10.41 14.61 -6.61
C SER A 38 11.66 14.92 -7.41
N ARG A 39 12.29 13.88 -7.92
CA ARG A 39 13.42 13.95 -8.86
C ARG A 39 13.02 13.30 -10.17
N LYS A 40 13.95 13.21 -11.11
CA LYS A 40 13.67 12.73 -12.46
C LYS A 40 13.06 11.31 -12.46
N ASN A 41 13.65 10.38 -11.72
CA ASN A 41 13.23 8.98 -11.72
C ASN A 41 12.77 8.48 -10.35
N TRP A 42 12.99 9.24 -9.30
CA TRP A 42 12.72 8.84 -7.93
C TRP A 42 12.02 9.95 -7.17
N SER A 43 11.19 9.57 -6.21
CA SER A 43 10.55 10.50 -5.28
C SER A 43 10.75 10.05 -3.86
N ARG A 44 11.03 11.01 -2.98
CA ARG A 44 11.13 10.74 -1.54
C ARG A 44 9.74 10.87 -0.95
N ILE A 45 9.32 9.85 -0.24
CA ILE A 45 7.98 9.76 0.33
C ILE A 45 8.04 9.53 1.83
N LYS A 46 6.91 9.74 2.48
CA LYS A 46 6.70 9.38 3.88
C LYS A 46 5.47 8.50 3.96
N THR A 47 5.64 7.30 4.49
CA THR A 47 4.53 6.37 4.68
C THR A 47 3.64 6.82 5.84
N ILE A 48 2.37 6.40 5.82
CA ILE A 48 1.43 6.84 6.84
C ILE A 48 1.45 5.92 8.06
N PHE A 49 1.43 4.61 7.84
CA PHE A 49 1.35 3.67 8.96
C PHE A 49 2.68 3.53 9.70
N ASP A 50 3.77 3.33 8.97
CA ASP A 50 5.10 3.13 9.56
C ASP A 50 5.77 4.45 9.88
N LYS A 51 5.32 5.55 9.27
CA LYS A 51 5.95 6.87 9.34
C LYS A 51 7.41 6.83 8.95
N CYS A 52 7.74 6.00 7.96
CA CYS A 52 9.08 5.87 7.41
C CYS A 52 9.26 6.80 6.23
N GLU A 53 10.46 7.31 6.04
CA GLU A 53 10.83 8.08 4.86
C GLU A 53 11.78 7.27 4.00
N GLY A 54 11.63 7.41 2.69
CA GLY A 54 12.51 6.75 1.75
C GLY A 54 12.12 7.06 0.31
N TRP A 55 12.75 6.37 -0.61
CA TRP A 55 12.65 6.67 -2.04
C TRP A 55 11.94 5.54 -2.78
N ILE A 56 11.04 5.93 -3.69
CA ILE A 56 10.38 5.00 -4.61
C ILE A 56 10.58 5.46 -6.04
N MET A 57 10.49 4.54 -6.98
CA MET A 57 10.60 4.86 -8.41
C MET A 57 9.34 5.58 -8.87
N ASN A 58 9.52 6.65 -9.67
CA ASN A 58 8.38 7.42 -10.19
C ASN A 58 7.46 6.58 -11.08
N SER A 59 8.00 5.55 -11.73
CA SER A 59 7.19 4.65 -12.56
C SER A 59 6.17 3.85 -11.76
N GLN A 60 6.36 3.73 -10.44
CA GLN A 60 5.47 2.98 -9.57
C GLN A 60 4.49 3.89 -8.81
N LEU A 61 4.60 5.18 -9.04
CA LEU A 61 3.87 6.19 -8.26
C LEU A 61 2.55 6.53 -8.96
N VAL A 62 1.47 6.53 -8.18
CA VAL A 62 0.16 7.00 -8.65
C VAL A 62 -0.24 8.16 -7.77
N PHE A 63 -0.43 9.33 -8.38
CA PHE A 63 -0.84 10.53 -7.65
C PHE A 63 -2.32 10.47 -7.30
N ILE A 64 -2.67 10.98 -6.12
CA ILE A 64 -4.06 11.19 -5.74
C ILE A 64 -4.27 12.63 -5.31
N PRO A 65 -5.48 13.18 -5.47
CA PRO A 65 -5.79 14.53 -4.98
C PRO A 65 -5.74 14.61 -3.47
N GLU A 66 -5.51 15.81 -2.95
CA GLU A 66 -5.49 16.05 -1.51
C GLU A 66 -6.80 15.64 -0.84
N GLU A 67 -7.93 15.84 -1.51
CA GLU A 67 -9.24 15.46 -1.00
C GLU A 67 -9.34 13.96 -0.76
N GLU A 68 -8.83 13.15 -1.69
CA GLU A 68 -8.81 11.69 -1.51
C GLU A 68 -7.87 11.29 -0.38
N PHE A 69 -6.71 11.91 -0.31
CA PHE A 69 -5.75 11.63 0.77
C PHE A 69 -6.39 11.92 2.13
N THR A 70 -7.03 13.09 2.25
CA THR A 70 -7.69 13.48 3.50
C THR A 70 -8.82 12.52 3.86
N ALA A 71 -9.61 12.10 2.87
CA ALA A 71 -10.68 11.13 3.10
C ALA A 71 -10.14 9.78 3.59
N LEU A 72 -9.03 9.32 3.02
CA LEU A 72 -8.39 8.08 3.47
C LEU A 72 -7.85 8.19 4.89
N GLN A 73 -7.29 9.36 5.25
CA GLN A 73 -6.79 9.61 6.59
C GLN A 73 -7.90 9.62 7.63
N GLN A 74 -9.07 10.11 7.27
CA GLN A 74 -10.21 10.24 8.19
C GLN A 74 -11.09 9.00 8.22
N SER A 75 -10.87 8.05 7.33
CA SER A 75 -11.66 6.83 7.26
C SER A 75 -11.43 5.98 8.51
N GLN A 76 -12.53 5.65 9.20
CA GLN A 76 -12.47 4.74 10.35
C GLN A 76 -12.78 3.30 9.97
N ASP A 77 -13.29 3.09 8.76
CA ASP A 77 -13.69 1.78 8.26
C ASP A 77 -12.65 1.22 7.29
N SER A 78 -11.38 1.30 7.67
CA SER A 78 -10.31 0.75 6.85
C SER A 78 -10.47 -0.75 6.70
N LYS A 79 -10.40 -1.23 5.46
CA LYS A 79 -10.48 -2.65 5.12
C LYS A 79 -9.11 -3.15 4.69
N PHE A 80 -8.71 -4.27 5.25
CA PHE A 80 -7.41 -4.88 4.96
C PHE A 80 -7.59 -6.32 4.53
N VAL A 81 -6.75 -6.75 3.59
CA VAL A 81 -6.80 -8.11 3.06
C VAL A 81 -6.46 -9.11 4.14
N ALA A 82 -7.32 -10.10 4.35
CA ALA A 82 -7.14 -11.16 5.35
C ALA A 82 -6.56 -12.45 4.76
N ASP A 83 -6.54 -12.58 3.44
CA ASP A 83 -5.95 -13.74 2.76
C ASP A 83 -4.45 -13.53 2.59
N LEU A 84 -3.68 -14.63 2.57
CA LEU A 84 -2.23 -14.55 2.33
C LEU A 84 -1.94 -13.91 0.99
N ILE A 85 -2.68 -14.33 -0.03
CA ILE A 85 -2.60 -13.75 -1.36
C ILE A 85 -4.00 -13.79 -1.99
N THR A 86 -4.36 -12.75 -2.70
CA THR A 86 -5.61 -12.67 -3.45
C THR A 86 -5.43 -11.70 -4.61
N PHE A 87 -6.50 -11.34 -5.29
CA PHE A 87 -6.41 -10.50 -6.48
C PHE A 87 -7.47 -9.40 -6.44
N VAL A 88 -7.13 -8.25 -7.00
CA VAL A 88 -8.10 -7.22 -7.37
C VAL A 88 -8.21 -7.18 -8.89
N GLU A 89 -9.39 -6.89 -9.39
CA GLU A 89 -9.67 -6.80 -10.81
C GLU A 89 -10.00 -5.36 -11.17
N ASP A 90 -9.33 -4.83 -12.19
CA ASP A 90 -9.60 -3.48 -12.67
C ASP A 90 -10.64 -3.47 -13.79
N ARG A 91 -10.94 -2.29 -14.36
CA ARG A 91 -11.91 -2.14 -15.45
C ARG A 91 -11.57 -2.96 -16.69
N ASN A 92 -10.30 -3.17 -16.93
CA ASN A 92 -9.81 -3.91 -18.08
C ASN A 92 -9.76 -5.41 -17.83
N GLN A 93 -10.30 -5.86 -16.69
CA GLN A 93 -10.27 -7.25 -16.26
C GLN A 93 -8.85 -7.76 -16.00
N SER A 94 -7.90 -6.86 -15.77
CA SER A 94 -6.56 -7.23 -15.35
C SER A 94 -6.55 -7.54 -13.86
N LEU A 95 -5.85 -8.62 -13.49
CA LEU A 95 -5.76 -9.04 -12.10
C LEU A 95 -4.42 -8.59 -11.51
N THR A 96 -4.50 -7.96 -10.34
CA THR A 96 -3.31 -7.57 -9.57
C THR A 96 -3.27 -8.42 -8.31
N PRO A 97 -2.22 -9.21 -8.08
CA PRO A 97 -2.09 -9.95 -6.83
C PRO A 97 -1.82 -9.00 -5.68
N ILE A 98 -2.50 -9.21 -4.58
CA ILE A 98 -2.33 -8.42 -3.36
C ILE A 98 -2.11 -9.34 -2.17
N LEU A 99 -1.40 -8.84 -1.19
CA LEU A 99 -0.92 -9.62 -0.06
C LEU A 99 -1.68 -9.30 1.21
N LEU A 100 -1.57 -10.18 2.19
CA LEU A 100 -2.11 -9.97 3.52
C LEU A 100 -1.64 -8.61 4.07
N GLY A 101 -2.57 -7.82 4.55
CA GLY A 101 -2.30 -6.49 5.05
C GLY A 101 -2.48 -5.37 4.03
N SER A 102 -2.68 -5.71 2.75
CA SER A 102 -3.00 -4.70 1.74
C SER A 102 -4.31 -4.00 2.08
N SER A 103 -4.39 -2.71 1.79
CA SER A 103 -5.60 -1.93 2.03
C SER A 103 -6.55 -2.01 0.85
N ILE A 104 -7.85 -1.94 1.12
CA ILE A 104 -8.87 -1.83 0.08
C ILE A 104 -9.58 -0.49 0.28
N PRO A 105 -8.98 0.60 -0.21
CA PRO A 105 -9.58 1.90 -0.07
C PRO A 105 -10.77 2.07 -1.01
N GLU A 106 -11.82 2.70 -0.52
CA GLU A 106 -12.98 3.06 -1.33
C GLU A 106 -12.78 4.50 -1.83
N THR A 107 -12.01 4.64 -2.90
CA THR A 107 -11.71 5.94 -3.49
C THR A 107 -11.96 5.92 -4.99
N PRO A 108 -12.25 7.09 -5.59
CA PRO A 108 -12.42 7.17 -7.04
C PRO A 108 -11.16 6.80 -7.83
N SER A 109 -9.98 6.99 -7.26
CA SER A 109 -8.73 6.66 -7.93
C SER A 109 -8.48 5.15 -8.00
N LEU A 110 -9.09 4.38 -7.11
CA LEU A 110 -8.97 2.93 -7.12
C LEU A 110 -10.17 2.34 -7.85
N ASP A 111 -9.97 2.04 -9.09
CA ASP A 111 -11.01 1.51 -9.94
C ASP A 111 -10.83 0.01 -10.10
N ALA A 112 -11.08 -0.69 -9.01
CA ALA A 112 -10.86 -2.12 -8.94
C ALA A 112 -11.89 -2.77 -8.04
N SER A 113 -12.23 -4.03 -8.31
CA SER A 113 -13.13 -4.83 -7.49
C SER A 113 -12.33 -5.87 -6.71
N PHE A 114 -12.80 -6.16 -5.52
CA PHE A 114 -12.17 -7.11 -4.61
C PHE A 114 -13.23 -8.04 -4.02
N ASP A 115 -12.95 -9.33 -4.06
CA ASP A 115 -13.87 -10.36 -3.60
C ASP A 115 -13.20 -11.33 -2.60
N GLY A 116 -12.31 -10.82 -1.79
CA GLY A 116 -11.62 -11.62 -0.79
C GLY A 116 -12.09 -11.31 0.63
N ASN A 117 -11.41 -11.91 1.60
CA ASN A 117 -11.69 -11.68 3.01
C ASN A 117 -10.97 -10.43 3.50
N VAL A 118 -11.63 -9.67 4.38
CA VAL A 118 -11.08 -8.43 4.92
C VAL A 118 -11.14 -8.43 6.44
N ILE A 119 -10.20 -7.68 7.03
CA ILE A 119 -10.18 -7.36 8.45
C ILE A 119 -10.32 -5.85 8.56
N LYS A 120 -11.18 -5.39 9.46
CA LYS A 120 -11.35 -3.96 9.77
C LYS A 120 -10.55 -3.61 11.02
N GLY A 121 -9.86 -2.47 11.01
CA GLY A 121 -9.11 -2.05 12.19
C GLY A 121 -8.23 -0.84 11.94
N LEU A 122 -7.66 -0.34 13.05
CA LEU A 122 -6.90 0.92 13.06
C LEU A 122 -5.39 0.75 12.95
N GLN A 123 -4.83 -0.41 13.27
CA GLN A 123 -3.39 -0.65 13.17
C GLN A 123 -3.14 -1.96 12.47
N PRO A 124 -3.37 -1.98 11.20
CA PRO A 124 -3.45 -3.24 10.47
C PRO A 124 -2.11 -3.93 10.29
N LYS A 125 -1.05 -3.18 10.06
CA LYS A 125 0.22 -3.78 9.65
C LYS A 125 0.82 -4.68 10.73
N VAL A 126 0.86 -4.21 11.97
CA VAL A 126 1.41 -5.00 13.09
C VAL A 126 0.55 -6.22 13.35
N LYS A 127 -0.76 -6.03 13.42
CA LYS A 127 -1.72 -7.09 13.65
C LYS A 127 -1.69 -8.17 12.58
N LEU A 128 -1.54 -7.75 11.32
CA LEU A 128 -1.52 -8.67 10.20
C LEU A 128 -0.19 -9.41 10.06
N ILE A 129 0.91 -8.80 10.49
CA ILE A 129 2.19 -9.49 10.58
C ILE A 129 2.10 -10.65 11.57
N GLU A 130 1.50 -10.43 12.74
CA GLU A 130 1.27 -11.49 13.73
C GLU A 130 0.40 -12.61 13.16
N THR A 131 -0.68 -12.25 12.48
CA THR A 131 -1.55 -13.20 11.81
C THR A 131 -0.80 -14.00 10.75
N SER A 132 0.04 -13.33 9.97
CA SER A 132 0.86 -13.95 8.95
C SER A 132 1.82 -14.99 9.55
N LEU A 133 2.44 -14.68 10.68
CA LEU A 133 3.31 -15.62 11.38
C LEU A 133 2.55 -16.83 11.89
N LEU A 134 1.33 -16.66 12.35
CA LEU A 134 0.48 -17.78 12.75
C LEU A 134 0.17 -18.70 11.58
N TYR A 135 -0.09 -18.13 10.41
CA TYR A 135 -0.31 -18.93 9.20
C TYR A 135 0.92 -19.76 8.83
N LEU A 136 2.10 -19.13 8.88
CA LEU A 136 3.35 -19.82 8.52
C LEU A 136 3.71 -20.93 9.49
N ASN A 137 3.32 -20.79 10.75
CA ASN A 137 3.63 -21.77 11.80
C ASN A 137 2.50 -22.76 12.06
N SER A 138 1.40 -22.65 11.32
CA SER A 138 0.25 -23.53 11.49
C SER A 138 0.59 -24.92 11.00
N PRO A 139 0.35 -25.96 11.83
CA PRO A 139 0.43 -27.33 11.33
C PRO A 139 -0.74 -27.54 10.37
N GLU A 140 -0.46 -27.93 9.18
CA GLU A 140 -1.41 -28.00 8.13
C GLU A 140 -2.54 -28.94 8.18
#